data_66d2b9ea0691c1e58dc5cdca9b2e4890
#
_entry.id   66d2b9ea0691c1e58dc5cdca9b2e4890
#
_cell.length_a   1.000
_cell.length_b   1.000
_cell.length_c   1.000
_cell.angle_alpha   90.00
_cell.angle_beta   90.00
_cell.angle_gamma   90.00
#
_symmetry.space_group_name_H-M   'P 1'
#
loop_
_entity.id
_entity.type
_entity.pdbx_description
1 polymer ?
#
loop_
_entity_poly.entity_id
_entity_poly.type
_entity_poly.pdbx_seq_one_letter_code
_entity_poly.pdbx_strand_id
1 'polypeptide(L)'
;MRIKPGFALILIVLLTLGAVWVDLPDGVLDPFNWKGDRISVHQGLDLQGGLQVILQAQPPAGQSVSRDALLGTRDTIERRVNALGVSEPLIQTRGDDQIVVELPGIEDPEAAVNILKETALLEIINPNGQYLPEGMLVNTSLGPAESVGTGSPAATPGATPDATPEATPGAEGAAGTEAEATPEPTGPVYETIITGADLKDAYPTTDPQTGVLVVGFELKPEAAQKFYDFTSTHIGQPMSIVVDKRVISTAEIRNPIRDSGVIQGMPANEVNALALQLKSGALAVPLEVVQSRTVGPTLGQDSIDKSIVAGAVGLALVALFMILFYRVPGVLSVVALMVYSAIVFALFKLIPVVLTLAGIAGFILSIGMAVDANVLIFSRMKEELRRGNPVRRAIEAGFDHAWPSIRDSNVSTMITCVILYWFGRYTGASIIQGFALTLFIGVAVSMFSAITVTRTLLRVMLTRGFFHNEWWFGVESAPIPPAGRAASR
;
A
#
# COMPACT_ATOMS: atom_id res chain seq x y z
N MET A 1 15.27 38.40 -5.06
CA MET A 1 15.88 38.35 -6.42
C MET A 1 14.75 38.30 -7.48
N ARG A 2 14.59 39.35 -8.30
CA ARG A 2 13.57 39.34 -9.35
C ARG A 2 14.14 38.60 -10.57
N ILE A 3 13.81 37.33 -10.71
CA ILE A 3 14.18 36.51 -11.87
C ILE A 3 13.58 37.15 -13.14
N LYS A 4 14.39 37.33 -14.19
CA LYS A 4 13.89 37.85 -15.47
C LYS A 4 12.84 36.90 -16.04
N PRO A 5 11.67 37.38 -16.55
CA PRO A 5 10.58 36.51 -16.97
C PRO A 5 10.98 35.50 -18.08
N GLY A 6 11.94 35.86 -18.94
CA GLY A 6 12.49 34.92 -19.91
C GLY A 6 13.27 33.74 -19.30
N PHE A 7 14.03 33.97 -18.24
CA PHE A 7 14.76 32.91 -17.54
C PHE A 7 13.78 31.98 -16.80
N ALA A 8 12.75 32.53 -16.16
CA ALA A 8 11.71 31.76 -15.51
C ALA A 8 10.95 30.89 -16.52
N LEU A 9 10.68 31.40 -17.72
CA LEU A 9 10.03 30.61 -18.79
C LEU A 9 10.92 29.44 -19.21
N ILE A 10 12.23 29.65 -19.43
CA ILE A 10 13.17 28.58 -19.78
C ILE A 10 13.15 27.48 -18.70
N LEU A 11 13.18 27.87 -17.42
CA LEU A 11 13.14 26.92 -16.31
C LEU A 11 11.84 26.11 -16.30
N ILE A 12 10.68 26.75 -16.53
CA ILE A 12 9.38 26.09 -16.61
C ILE A 12 9.35 25.10 -17.79
N VAL A 13 9.86 25.49 -18.95
CA VAL A 13 9.93 24.62 -20.13
C VAL A 13 10.82 23.41 -19.86
N LEU A 14 12.00 23.61 -19.25
CA LEU A 14 12.89 22.49 -18.89
C LEU A 14 12.25 21.55 -17.87
N LEU A 15 11.56 22.12 -16.85
CA LEU A 15 10.85 21.33 -15.87
C LEU A 15 9.71 20.51 -16.52
N THR A 16 8.96 21.14 -17.42
CA THR A 16 7.87 20.48 -18.16
C THR A 16 8.40 19.39 -19.08
N LEU A 17 9.49 19.64 -19.80
CA LEU A 17 10.13 18.63 -20.64
C LEU A 17 10.66 17.45 -19.81
N GLY A 18 11.25 17.73 -18.65
CA GLY A 18 11.65 16.69 -17.70
C GLY A 18 10.47 15.87 -17.16
N ALA A 19 9.36 16.54 -16.80
CA ALA A 19 8.15 15.87 -16.36
C ALA A 19 7.56 14.99 -17.47
N VAL A 20 7.41 15.53 -18.68
CA VAL A 20 6.92 14.77 -19.85
C VAL A 20 7.84 13.59 -20.16
N TRP A 21 9.15 13.76 -20.03
CA TRP A 21 10.10 12.64 -20.22
C TRP A 21 9.88 11.51 -19.20
N VAL A 22 9.63 11.84 -17.93
CA VAL A 22 9.26 10.86 -16.89
C VAL A 22 7.93 10.19 -17.20
N ASP A 23 6.96 10.93 -17.75
CA ASP A 23 5.60 10.44 -18.04
C ASP A 23 5.53 9.52 -19.26
N LEU A 24 6.47 9.66 -20.22
CA LEU A 24 6.50 8.80 -21.41
C LEU A 24 6.66 7.32 -21.01
N PRO A 25 6.07 6.39 -21.80
CA PRO A 25 6.27 4.95 -21.61
C PRO A 25 7.75 4.55 -21.65
N ASP A 26 8.06 3.45 -20.98
CA ASP A 26 9.41 2.90 -20.96
C ASP A 26 9.88 2.53 -22.38
N GLY A 27 11.16 2.82 -22.67
CA GLY A 27 11.73 2.64 -24.01
C GLY A 27 11.56 3.82 -24.97
N VAL A 28 10.69 4.79 -24.69
CA VAL A 28 10.57 6.01 -25.47
C VAL A 28 11.53 7.07 -24.91
N LEU A 29 12.53 7.49 -25.72
CA LEU A 29 13.55 8.47 -25.32
C LEU A 29 14.37 8.08 -24.07
N ASP A 30 14.55 6.79 -23.82
CA ASP A 30 15.42 6.28 -22.75
C ASP A 30 16.49 5.31 -23.30
N PRO A 31 17.49 5.83 -24.04
CA PRO A 31 18.52 5.00 -24.69
C PRO A 31 19.44 4.27 -23.69
N PHE A 32 19.46 4.65 -22.43
CA PHE A 32 20.29 4.08 -21.38
C PHE A 32 19.51 3.25 -20.37
N ASN A 33 18.21 3.03 -20.58
CA ASN A 33 17.31 2.33 -19.66
C ASN A 33 17.39 2.83 -18.20
N TRP A 34 17.49 4.17 -18.03
CA TRP A 34 17.60 4.80 -16.71
C TRP A 34 16.30 4.72 -15.92
N LYS A 35 15.18 4.61 -16.62
CA LYS A 35 13.86 4.51 -15.98
C LYS A 35 13.70 3.15 -15.33
N GLY A 36 13.99 2.06 -16.04
CA GLY A 36 13.84 0.69 -15.55
C GLY A 36 12.52 0.47 -14.80
N ASP A 37 12.47 -0.54 -13.98
CA ASP A 37 11.32 -0.81 -13.09
C ASP A 37 11.16 0.20 -11.94
N ARG A 38 12.07 1.18 -11.83
CA ARG A 38 12.10 2.16 -10.71
C ARG A 38 11.14 3.33 -10.86
N ILE A 39 10.66 3.60 -12.07
CA ILE A 39 9.78 4.74 -12.37
C ILE A 39 8.47 4.20 -12.96
N SER A 40 7.76 3.37 -12.20
CA SER A 40 6.44 2.85 -12.55
C SER A 40 5.34 3.45 -11.67
N VAL A 41 4.11 3.42 -12.16
CA VAL A 41 2.95 3.77 -11.35
C VAL A 41 2.52 2.55 -10.55
N HIS A 42 2.63 2.63 -9.24
CA HIS A 42 2.19 1.58 -8.32
C HIS A 42 0.67 1.63 -8.23
N GLN A 43 0.00 0.56 -8.67
CA GLN A 43 -1.45 0.49 -8.65
C GLN A 43 -1.92 -0.22 -7.37
N GLY A 44 -2.90 0.37 -6.69
CA GLY A 44 -3.51 -0.23 -5.51
C GLY A 44 -4.41 -1.41 -5.85
N LEU A 45 -4.79 -2.13 -4.81
CA LEU A 45 -5.64 -3.32 -4.88
C LEU A 45 -6.97 -3.07 -5.62
N ASP A 46 -7.53 -1.90 -5.50
CA ASP A 46 -8.79 -1.48 -6.13
C ASP A 46 -8.68 -1.27 -7.66
N LEU A 47 -7.45 -1.14 -8.19
CA LEU A 47 -7.17 -0.97 -9.61
C LEU A 47 -6.68 -2.25 -10.28
N GLN A 48 -5.76 -3.00 -9.65
CA GLN A 48 -5.24 -4.26 -10.19
C GLN A 48 -6.09 -5.48 -9.84
N GLY A 49 -6.95 -5.36 -8.82
CA GLY A 49 -7.52 -6.52 -8.17
C GLY A 49 -6.51 -7.22 -7.26
N GLY A 50 -6.93 -8.28 -6.59
CA GLY A 50 -6.07 -9.06 -5.70
C GLY A 50 -6.73 -9.33 -4.35
N LEU A 51 -5.93 -9.46 -3.29
CA LEU A 51 -6.35 -9.89 -1.96
C LEU A 51 -6.01 -8.84 -0.91
N GLN A 52 -6.96 -8.52 -0.04
CA GLN A 52 -6.74 -7.82 1.22
C GLN A 52 -7.06 -8.75 2.38
N VAL A 53 -6.12 -8.91 3.30
CA VAL A 53 -6.30 -9.71 4.51
C VAL A 53 -5.99 -8.86 5.74
N ILE A 54 -6.84 -8.95 6.75
CA ILE A 54 -6.58 -8.41 8.07
C ILE A 54 -6.29 -9.59 9.00
N LEU A 55 -5.07 -9.62 9.51
CA LEU A 55 -4.56 -10.64 10.40
C LEU A 55 -4.49 -10.05 11.81
N GLN A 56 -5.03 -10.77 12.79
CA GLN A 56 -4.96 -10.41 14.20
C GLN A 56 -3.98 -11.30 14.91
N ALA A 57 -3.08 -10.70 15.67
CA ALA A 57 -2.14 -11.42 16.51
C ALA A 57 -2.87 -12.07 17.68
N GLN A 58 -2.60 -13.36 17.91
CA GLN A 58 -3.15 -14.17 18.98
C GLN A 58 -2.06 -14.50 20.01
N PRO A 59 -1.80 -13.64 21.01
CA PRO A 59 -0.82 -13.93 22.02
C PRO A 59 -1.34 -15.06 22.92
N PRO A 60 -0.43 -15.83 23.59
CA PRO A 60 -0.81 -16.79 24.60
C PRO A 60 -1.65 -16.14 25.70
N ALA A 61 -2.55 -16.94 26.32
CA ALA A 61 -3.48 -16.46 27.33
C ALA A 61 -2.77 -15.66 28.45
N GLY A 62 -3.25 -14.43 28.71
CA GLY A 62 -2.70 -13.53 29.72
C GLY A 62 -1.52 -12.67 29.29
N GLN A 63 -1.09 -12.73 28.03
CA GLN A 63 -0.03 -11.85 27.49
C GLN A 63 -0.62 -10.85 26.49
N SER A 64 -0.08 -9.62 26.49
CA SER A 64 -0.36 -8.64 25.45
C SER A 64 0.68 -8.75 24.32
N VAL A 65 0.27 -8.47 23.09
CA VAL A 65 1.20 -8.41 21.96
C VAL A 65 2.19 -7.27 22.17
N SER A 66 3.49 -7.59 22.19
CA SER A 66 4.50 -6.54 22.20
C SER A 66 4.63 -5.92 20.81
N ARG A 67 4.90 -4.62 20.76
CA ARG A 67 5.11 -3.91 19.50
C ARG A 67 6.26 -4.50 18.67
N ASP A 68 7.31 -4.94 19.33
CA ASP A 68 8.46 -5.55 18.65
C ASP A 68 8.10 -6.91 18.06
N ALA A 69 7.28 -7.73 18.74
CA ALA A 69 6.78 -8.99 18.22
C ALA A 69 5.85 -8.77 17.02
N LEU A 70 4.97 -7.74 17.05
CA LEU A 70 4.11 -7.39 15.93
C LEU A 70 4.93 -6.92 14.71
N LEU A 71 5.96 -6.10 14.92
CA LEU A 71 6.87 -5.67 13.87
C LEU A 71 7.67 -6.82 13.28
N GLY A 72 8.20 -7.72 14.12
CA GLY A 72 8.90 -8.94 13.66
C GLY A 72 7.99 -9.85 12.84
N THR A 73 6.72 -9.98 13.25
CA THR A 73 5.70 -10.73 12.51
C THR A 73 5.42 -10.06 11.14
N ARG A 74 5.25 -8.74 11.09
CA ARG A 74 5.11 -7.97 9.85
C ARG A 74 6.29 -8.21 8.90
N ASP A 75 7.52 -8.13 9.41
CA ASP A 75 8.73 -8.32 8.59
C ASP A 75 8.83 -9.75 8.05
N THR A 76 8.35 -10.75 8.80
CA THR A 76 8.27 -12.14 8.33
C THR A 76 7.21 -12.28 7.23
N ILE A 77 6.02 -11.66 7.39
CA ILE A 77 4.98 -11.59 6.36
C ILE A 77 5.54 -10.94 5.08
N GLU A 78 6.26 -9.85 5.21
CA GLU A 78 6.88 -9.15 4.08
C GLU A 78 7.85 -10.06 3.32
N ARG A 79 8.69 -10.82 4.00
CA ARG A 79 9.57 -11.81 3.36
C ARG A 79 8.79 -12.91 2.65
N ARG A 80 7.69 -13.42 3.24
CA ARG A 80 6.83 -14.45 2.63
C ARG A 80 6.17 -13.93 1.36
N VAL A 81 5.61 -12.73 1.41
CA VAL A 81 4.93 -12.08 0.28
C VAL A 81 5.90 -11.79 -0.85
N ASN A 82 7.09 -11.26 -0.53
CA ASN A 82 8.13 -11.00 -1.53
C ASN A 82 8.58 -12.28 -2.23
N ALA A 83 8.65 -13.39 -1.50
CA ALA A 83 9.03 -14.69 -2.06
C ALA A 83 7.90 -15.36 -2.86
N LEU A 84 6.63 -14.93 -2.69
CA LEU A 84 5.51 -15.29 -3.59
C LEU A 84 5.58 -14.55 -4.93
N GLY A 85 6.50 -13.59 -5.09
CA GLY A 85 6.63 -12.82 -6.32
C GLY A 85 5.55 -11.76 -6.53
N VAL A 86 4.82 -11.40 -5.47
CA VAL A 86 3.83 -10.31 -5.54
C VAL A 86 4.55 -8.99 -5.72
N SER A 87 4.19 -8.27 -6.77
CA SER A 87 4.72 -6.93 -7.04
C SER A 87 4.08 -5.93 -6.06
N GLU A 88 4.91 -5.27 -5.26
CA GLU A 88 4.52 -4.10 -4.45
C GLU A 88 3.40 -4.36 -3.42
N PRO A 89 3.58 -5.33 -2.52
CA PRO A 89 2.62 -5.58 -1.46
C PRO A 89 2.58 -4.40 -0.48
N LEU A 90 1.38 -4.08 0.03
CA LEU A 90 1.23 -3.11 1.09
C LEU A 90 0.99 -3.85 2.42
N ILE A 91 1.97 -3.77 3.33
CA ILE A 91 1.91 -4.44 4.62
C ILE A 91 2.05 -3.39 5.73
N GLN A 92 1.00 -3.24 6.53
CA GLN A 92 0.93 -2.21 7.57
C GLN A 92 0.40 -2.79 8.88
N THR A 93 0.92 -2.30 10.01
CA THR A 93 0.33 -2.56 11.31
C THR A 93 -0.90 -1.67 11.52
N ARG A 94 -1.96 -2.22 12.08
CA ARG A 94 -3.20 -1.53 12.43
C ARG A 94 -3.46 -1.68 13.92
N GLY A 95 -3.47 -0.56 14.63
CA GLY A 95 -3.55 -0.59 16.10
C GLY A 95 -2.34 -1.31 16.70
N ASP A 96 -2.57 -2.03 17.80
CA ASP A 96 -1.51 -2.67 18.58
C ASP A 96 -1.40 -4.18 18.34
N ASP A 97 -2.34 -4.79 17.59
CA ASP A 97 -2.48 -6.25 17.48
C ASP A 97 -2.86 -6.75 16.07
N GLN A 98 -2.99 -5.86 15.09
CA GLN A 98 -3.41 -6.26 13.74
C GLN A 98 -2.38 -5.90 12.67
N ILE A 99 -2.35 -6.71 11.60
CA ILE A 99 -1.57 -6.47 10.39
C ILE A 99 -2.52 -6.52 9.19
N VAL A 100 -2.54 -5.45 8.40
CA VAL A 100 -3.25 -5.37 7.13
C VAL A 100 -2.25 -5.71 6.02
N VAL A 101 -2.60 -6.68 5.20
CA VAL A 101 -1.81 -7.14 4.06
C VAL A 101 -2.65 -6.96 2.80
N GLU A 102 -2.15 -6.18 1.85
CA GLU A 102 -2.73 -6.03 0.52
C GLU A 102 -1.78 -6.61 -0.52
N LEU A 103 -2.29 -7.53 -1.32
CA LEU A 103 -1.54 -8.26 -2.35
C LEU A 103 -2.17 -7.97 -3.72
N PRO A 104 -1.75 -6.89 -4.39
CA PRO A 104 -2.24 -6.59 -5.74
C PRO A 104 -1.78 -7.66 -6.73
N GLY A 105 -2.66 -8.03 -7.66
CA GLY A 105 -2.35 -8.93 -8.75
C GLY A 105 -2.07 -10.39 -8.37
N ILE A 106 -2.37 -10.83 -7.14
CA ILE A 106 -2.20 -12.24 -6.74
C ILE A 106 -3.17 -13.14 -7.51
N GLU A 107 -2.66 -14.24 -8.08
CA GLU A 107 -3.46 -15.19 -8.88
C GLU A 107 -4.24 -16.16 -7.98
N ASP A 108 -3.64 -16.63 -6.89
CA ASP A 108 -4.26 -17.56 -5.93
C ASP A 108 -4.36 -16.94 -4.52
N PRO A 109 -5.50 -16.29 -4.23
CA PRO A 109 -5.74 -15.69 -2.92
C PRO A 109 -5.79 -16.69 -1.77
N GLU A 110 -6.29 -17.90 -1.99
CA GLU A 110 -6.45 -18.90 -0.93
C GLU A 110 -5.10 -19.49 -0.51
N ALA A 111 -4.24 -19.82 -1.48
CA ALA A 111 -2.87 -20.25 -1.18
C ALA A 111 -2.08 -19.16 -0.45
N ALA A 112 -2.24 -17.88 -0.84
CA ALA A 112 -1.60 -16.76 -0.16
C ALA A 112 -2.04 -16.64 1.30
N VAL A 113 -3.34 -16.70 1.59
CA VAL A 113 -3.87 -16.65 2.96
C VAL A 113 -3.29 -17.78 3.81
N ASN A 114 -3.21 -18.99 3.29
CA ASN A 114 -2.65 -20.14 4.01
C ASN A 114 -1.17 -19.92 4.35
N ILE A 115 -0.37 -19.44 3.40
CA ILE A 115 1.05 -19.14 3.62
C ILE A 115 1.24 -18.02 4.67
N LEU A 116 0.35 -17.04 4.71
CA LEU A 116 0.46 -15.92 5.64
C LEU A 116 0.11 -16.27 7.08
N LYS A 117 -0.92 -17.10 7.30
CA LYS A 117 -1.44 -17.42 8.64
C LYS A 117 -0.61 -18.47 9.38
N GLU A 118 0.03 -19.41 8.65
CA GLU A 118 0.79 -20.50 9.26
C GLU A 118 2.03 -19.98 9.96
N THR A 119 2.24 -20.42 11.20
CA THR A 119 3.39 -20.00 12.01
C THR A 119 4.70 -20.53 11.47
N ALA A 120 4.69 -21.74 10.89
CA ALA A 120 5.84 -22.47 10.36
C ALA A 120 6.98 -22.62 11.40
N LEU A 121 6.62 -22.92 12.64
CA LEU A 121 7.56 -23.17 13.70
C LEU A 121 8.16 -24.57 13.51
N LEU A 122 9.32 -24.63 12.86
CA LEU A 122 10.07 -25.87 12.69
C LEU A 122 10.80 -26.22 13.99
N GLU A 123 10.66 -27.48 14.40
CA GLU A 123 11.41 -28.10 15.49
C GLU A 123 11.90 -29.46 15.05
N ILE A 124 13.18 -29.75 15.25
CA ILE A 124 13.72 -31.10 15.17
C ILE A 124 13.87 -31.62 16.61
N ILE A 125 13.14 -32.69 16.91
CA ILE A 125 13.04 -33.21 18.27
C ILE A 125 13.65 -34.62 18.41
N ASN A 126 14.05 -34.94 19.64
CA ASN A 126 14.43 -36.28 20.03
C ASN A 126 13.20 -37.04 20.54
N PRO A 127 12.66 -38.04 19.79
CA PRO A 127 11.52 -38.82 20.23
C PRO A 127 11.87 -39.94 21.22
N ASN A 128 13.05 -39.91 21.82
CA ASN A 128 13.52 -40.89 22.82
C ASN A 128 13.40 -42.35 22.36
N GLY A 129 13.77 -42.60 21.10
CA GLY A 129 13.74 -43.97 20.52
C GLY A 129 12.37 -44.42 20.04
N GLN A 130 11.34 -43.57 20.09
CA GLN A 130 9.99 -43.89 19.60
C GLN A 130 9.79 -43.40 18.17
N TYR A 131 9.12 -44.17 17.32
CA TYR A 131 8.66 -43.71 16.00
C TYR A 131 7.31 -43.04 16.17
N LEU A 132 7.28 -41.72 16.00
CA LEU A 132 6.08 -40.92 16.07
C LEU A 132 5.36 -40.94 14.69
N PRO A 133 4.06 -41.22 14.65
CA PRO A 133 3.30 -41.22 13.39
C PRO A 133 3.16 -39.79 12.84
N GLU A 134 3.15 -39.69 11.50
CA GLU A 134 2.89 -38.43 10.81
C GLU A 134 1.53 -37.86 11.21
N GLY A 135 1.44 -36.53 11.35
CA GLY A 135 0.23 -35.82 11.76
C GLY A 135 -0.03 -35.81 13.28
N MET A 136 0.74 -36.54 14.10
CA MET A 136 0.61 -36.54 15.56
C MET A 136 0.98 -35.17 16.16
N LEU A 137 0.16 -34.69 17.11
CA LEU A 137 0.48 -33.49 17.89
C LEU A 137 1.38 -33.88 19.06
N VAL A 138 2.45 -33.10 19.28
CA VAL A 138 3.47 -33.38 20.29
C VAL A 138 3.79 -32.14 21.12
N ASN A 139 4.00 -32.38 22.43
CA ASN A 139 4.55 -31.35 23.32
C ASN A 139 6.07 -31.33 23.18
N THR A 140 6.64 -30.14 23.08
CA THR A 140 8.10 -29.98 22.99
C THR A 140 8.62 -29.09 24.10
N SER A 141 9.93 -29.01 24.24
CA SER A 141 10.57 -28.10 25.21
C SER A 141 10.28 -26.61 24.95
N LEU A 142 9.75 -26.27 23.77
CA LEU A 142 9.35 -24.90 23.40
C LEU A 142 7.86 -24.60 23.62
N GLY A 143 7.09 -25.53 24.14
CA GLY A 143 5.70 -25.34 24.50
C GLY A 143 4.78 -26.53 24.19
N PRO A 144 3.54 -26.48 24.68
CA PRO A 144 2.53 -27.51 24.46
C PRO A 144 1.91 -27.47 23.07
N ALA A 145 1.29 -28.58 22.66
CA ALA A 145 0.63 -28.72 21.36
C ALA A 145 -0.65 -27.86 21.20
N GLU A 146 -1.27 -27.44 22.28
CA GLU A 146 -2.54 -26.67 22.25
C GLU A 146 -2.38 -25.18 21.95
N SER A 147 -1.16 -24.67 21.84
CA SER A 147 -0.90 -23.24 21.53
C SER A 147 -1.12 -22.84 20.07
N VAL A 148 -1.43 -23.82 19.20
CA VAL A 148 -1.71 -23.56 17.76
C VAL A 148 -3.21 -23.70 17.53
N GLY A 149 -3.89 -22.59 17.29
CA GLY A 149 -5.34 -22.54 17.06
C GLY A 149 -5.79 -23.45 15.91
N THR A 150 -6.46 -24.54 16.24
CA THR A 150 -7.15 -25.38 15.29
C THR A 150 -8.42 -24.66 14.80
N GLY A 151 -8.37 -24.07 13.60
CA GLY A 151 -9.59 -23.67 12.90
C GLY A 151 -10.46 -24.90 12.66
N SER A 152 -11.60 -24.96 13.34
CA SER A 152 -12.62 -26.00 13.15
C SER A 152 -13.11 -25.96 11.69
N PRO A 153 -13.25 -27.10 11.00
CA PRO A 153 -13.78 -27.12 9.64
C PRO A 153 -15.23 -26.63 9.65
N ALA A 154 -15.51 -25.65 8.78
CA ALA A 154 -16.82 -25.06 8.59
C ALA A 154 -17.88 -26.11 8.32
N ALA A 155 -18.91 -26.14 9.16
CA ALA A 155 -20.10 -26.96 8.96
C ALA A 155 -20.86 -26.47 7.72
N THR A 156 -21.16 -27.40 6.84
CA THR A 156 -21.99 -27.25 5.65
C THR A 156 -23.38 -26.70 6.03
N PRO A 157 -23.92 -25.67 5.37
CA PRO A 157 -25.27 -25.20 5.61
C PRO A 157 -26.27 -26.05 4.78
N GLY A 158 -27.02 -26.87 5.46
CA GLY A 158 -28.09 -27.63 4.82
C GLY A 158 -28.92 -28.46 5.80
N ALA A 159 -29.95 -27.85 6.38
CA ALA A 159 -31.27 -28.45 6.63
C ALA A 159 -32.02 -27.64 7.71
N THR A 160 -33.11 -27.04 7.32
CA THR A 160 -34.17 -26.55 8.20
C THR A 160 -34.79 -27.72 8.93
N PRO A 161 -35.09 -27.62 10.23
CA PRO A 161 -36.40 -28.10 10.68
C PRO A 161 -37.09 -27.08 11.58
N ASP A 162 -38.32 -26.89 11.25
CA ASP A 162 -39.45 -26.43 12.01
C ASP A 162 -39.66 -27.29 13.28
N ALA A 163 -39.79 -26.67 14.44
CA ALA A 163 -40.63 -27.09 15.55
C ALA A 163 -40.23 -26.39 16.86
N THR A 164 -41.11 -25.51 17.32
CA THR A 164 -41.23 -25.04 18.71
C THR A 164 -41.70 -26.20 19.59
N PRO A 165 -41.23 -26.31 20.85
CA PRO A 165 -42.15 -26.23 21.96
C PRO A 165 -41.64 -25.51 23.21
N GLU A 166 -42.49 -24.65 23.73
CA GLU A 166 -43.00 -24.54 25.12
C GLU A 166 -42.03 -24.59 26.32
N ALA A 167 -42.11 -23.50 27.05
CA ALA A 167 -41.46 -23.23 28.31
C ALA A 167 -42.13 -23.97 29.49
N THR A 168 -41.33 -24.41 30.47
CA THR A 168 -41.75 -24.54 31.87
C THR A 168 -40.60 -24.19 32.82
N PRO A 169 -40.84 -23.41 33.88
CA PRO A 169 -39.81 -22.87 34.76
C PRO A 169 -39.60 -23.70 36.02
N GLY A 170 -38.40 -23.60 36.57
CA GLY A 170 -38.18 -23.85 38.01
C GLY A 170 -37.01 -24.74 38.35
N ALA A 171 -35.97 -24.16 38.88
CA ALA A 171 -35.41 -24.43 40.20
C ALA A 171 -34.06 -23.70 40.39
N GLU A 172 -34.05 -22.85 41.40
CA GLU A 172 -32.85 -22.23 42.01
C GLU A 172 -31.96 -23.32 42.64
N GLY A 173 -30.62 -23.10 42.57
CA GLY A 173 -29.70 -23.90 43.35
C GLY A 173 -28.22 -23.61 43.13
N ALA A 174 -27.68 -22.71 43.93
CA ALA A 174 -26.35 -22.70 44.52
C ALA A 174 -25.09 -22.51 43.63
N ALA A 175 -24.44 -21.41 43.93
CA ALA A 175 -23.07 -21.04 43.62
C ALA A 175 -22.04 -22.15 43.91
N GLY A 176 -21.16 -22.36 42.95
CA GLY A 176 -19.91 -23.05 43.08
C GLY A 176 -18.97 -22.51 42.02
N THR A 177 -18.19 -21.47 42.38
CA THR A 177 -17.07 -21.00 41.57
C THR A 177 -15.96 -22.01 41.67
N GLU A 178 -15.96 -23.03 40.82
CA GLU A 178 -14.74 -23.80 40.53
C GLU A 178 -14.05 -23.09 39.36
N ALA A 179 -12.88 -22.55 39.65
CA ALA A 179 -11.94 -22.12 38.62
C ALA A 179 -11.63 -23.37 37.80
N GLU A 180 -12.08 -23.36 36.55
CA GLU A 180 -11.74 -24.38 35.57
C GLU A 180 -10.24 -24.32 35.33
N ALA A 181 -9.53 -25.23 35.97
CA ALA A 181 -8.11 -25.44 35.77
C ALA A 181 -7.93 -25.81 34.29
N THR A 182 -7.20 -24.99 33.54
CA THR A 182 -6.70 -25.30 32.22
C THR A 182 -6.09 -26.71 32.27
N PRO A 183 -6.54 -27.69 31.44
CA PRO A 183 -5.96 -29.02 31.47
C PRO A 183 -4.49 -28.93 31.12
N GLU A 184 -3.62 -29.36 32.06
CA GLU A 184 -2.21 -29.56 31.78
C GLU A 184 -2.09 -30.59 30.65
N PRO A 185 -1.27 -30.35 29.61
CA PRO A 185 -1.11 -31.27 28.50
C PRO A 185 -0.52 -32.61 29.00
N THR A 186 -1.36 -33.62 29.06
CA THR A 186 -1.02 -34.99 29.50
C THR A 186 -0.30 -35.77 28.39
N GLY A 187 0.94 -35.39 28.07
CA GLY A 187 1.77 -36.12 27.11
C GLY A 187 3.27 -35.94 27.38
N PRO A 188 4.11 -36.85 26.87
CA PRO A 188 5.54 -36.69 27.00
C PRO A 188 6.01 -35.40 26.32
N VAL A 189 6.90 -34.68 27.02
CA VAL A 189 7.54 -33.46 26.44
C VAL A 189 8.85 -33.92 25.79
N TYR A 190 8.98 -33.66 24.48
CA TYR A 190 10.16 -34.01 23.71
C TYR A 190 11.16 -32.85 23.65
N GLU A 191 12.46 -33.17 23.77
CA GLU A 191 13.54 -32.19 23.71
C GLU A 191 13.72 -31.67 22.26
N THR A 192 13.70 -30.36 22.07
CA THR A 192 13.97 -29.70 20.79
C THR A 192 15.48 -29.50 20.63
N ILE A 193 16.03 -30.06 19.56
CA ILE A 193 17.46 -30.02 19.23
C ILE A 193 17.77 -28.79 18.37
N ILE A 194 17.00 -28.59 17.29
CA ILE A 194 17.14 -27.54 16.30
C ILE A 194 15.78 -26.88 16.08
N THR A 195 15.80 -25.59 15.85
CA THR A 195 14.62 -24.77 15.56
C THR A 195 14.70 -24.14 14.17
N GLY A 196 13.58 -23.61 13.69
CA GLY A 196 13.56 -22.83 12.45
C GLY A 196 14.49 -21.61 12.46
N ALA A 197 14.81 -21.05 13.65
CA ALA A 197 15.76 -19.95 13.77
C ALA A 197 17.21 -20.35 13.46
N ASP A 198 17.52 -21.65 13.55
CA ASP A 198 18.82 -22.22 13.29
C ASP A 198 19.06 -22.52 11.79
N LEU A 199 18.03 -22.39 10.96
CA LEU A 199 18.14 -22.54 9.52
C LEU A 199 18.87 -21.35 8.90
N LYS A 200 19.75 -21.64 7.95
CA LYS A 200 20.39 -20.67 7.06
C LYS A 200 19.56 -20.46 5.80
N ASP A 201 19.07 -21.58 5.21
CA ASP A 201 18.21 -21.55 4.01
C ASP A 201 17.31 -22.80 3.99
N ALA A 202 16.18 -22.70 3.26
CA ALA A 202 15.29 -23.80 2.96
C ALA A 202 14.79 -23.65 1.51
N TYR A 203 14.79 -24.75 0.76
CA TYR A 203 14.46 -24.75 -0.67
C TYR A 203 13.84 -26.06 -1.11
N PRO A 204 12.96 -26.01 -2.14
CA PRO A 204 12.45 -27.26 -2.75
C PRO A 204 13.57 -27.94 -3.55
N THR A 205 13.72 -29.25 -3.37
CA THR A 205 14.69 -30.08 -4.08
C THR A 205 14.13 -31.45 -4.39
N THR A 206 14.77 -32.19 -5.28
CA THR A 206 14.37 -33.56 -5.59
C THR A 206 15.31 -34.54 -4.88
N ASP A 207 14.77 -35.48 -4.13
CA ASP A 207 15.55 -36.53 -3.49
C ASP A 207 16.21 -37.42 -4.57
N PRO A 208 17.56 -37.50 -4.58
CA PRO A 208 18.28 -38.28 -5.60
C PRO A 208 17.95 -39.79 -5.59
N GLN A 209 17.44 -40.32 -4.50
CA GLN A 209 17.16 -41.75 -4.36
C GLN A 209 15.75 -42.12 -4.78
N THR A 210 14.76 -41.26 -4.45
CA THR A 210 13.36 -41.54 -4.68
C THR A 210 12.75 -40.77 -5.85
N GLY A 211 13.40 -39.71 -6.31
CA GLY A 211 12.88 -38.79 -7.35
C GLY A 211 11.69 -37.93 -6.87
N VAL A 212 11.36 -37.96 -5.58
CA VAL A 212 10.24 -37.22 -4.99
C VAL A 212 10.69 -35.81 -4.65
N LEU A 213 9.79 -34.83 -4.81
CA LEU A 213 10.02 -33.44 -4.39
C LEU A 213 9.99 -33.37 -2.86
N VAL A 214 11.02 -32.78 -2.26
CA VAL A 214 11.22 -32.67 -0.80
C VAL A 214 11.74 -31.28 -0.44
N VAL A 215 11.68 -30.90 0.83
CA VAL A 215 12.30 -29.65 1.32
C VAL A 215 13.74 -29.92 1.75
N GLY A 216 14.69 -29.33 1.04
CA GLY A 216 16.09 -29.25 1.49
C GLY A 216 16.27 -28.10 2.49
N PHE A 217 17.12 -28.30 3.49
CA PHE A 217 17.49 -27.26 4.43
C PHE A 217 19.00 -27.21 4.67
N GLU A 218 19.50 -26.01 4.95
CA GLU A 218 20.87 -25.74 5.39
C GLU A 218 20.84 -25.11 6.77
N LEU A 219 21.77 -25.53 7.65
CA LEU A 219 21.92 -24.99 9.00
C LEU A 219 22.95 -23.88 9.08
N LYS A 220 22.79 -22.98 10.04
CA LYS A 220 23.82 -22.02 10.42
C LYS A 220 25.00 -22.75 11.05
N PRO A 221 26.26 -22.24 10.95
CA PRO A 221 27.47 -22.95 11.44
C PRO A 221 27.39 -23.37 12.89
N GLU A 222 26.79 -22.57 13.79
CA GLU A 222 26.64 -22.87 15.21
C GLU A 222 25.68 -24.04 15.44
N ALA A 223 24.55 -24.02 14.73
CA ALA A 223 23.55 -25.10 14.80
C ALA A 223 24.04 -26.39 14.13
N ALA A 224 24.81 -26.26 13.05
CA ALA A 224 25.40 -27.40 12.34
C ALA A 224 26.31 -28.23 13.26
N GLN A 225 27.09 -27.62 14.15
CA GLN A 225 27.92 -28.34 15.12
C GLN A 225 27.05 -29.06 16.16
N LYS A 226 26.05 -28.39 16.73
CA LYS A 226 25.11 -28.99 17.69
C LYS A 226 24.37 -30.18 17.08
N PHE A 227 23.93 -30.04 15.82
CA PHE A 227 23.21 -31.08 15.09
C PHE A 227 24.10 -32.29 14.76
N TYR A 228 25.38 -32.04 14.38
CA TYR A 228 26.37 -33.06 14.16
C TYR A 228 26.66 -33.85 15.45
N ASP A 229 26.88 -33.17 16.57
CA ASP A 229 27.15 -33.81 17.86
C ASP A 229 25.98 -34.68 18.29
N PHE A 230 24.74 -34.20 18.13
CA PHE A 230 23.55 -34.99 18.43
C PHE A 230 23.44 -36.21 17.50
N THR A 231 23.50 -36.02 16.17
CA THR A 231 23.30 -37.11 15.21
C THR A 231 24.43 -38.16 15.28
N SER A 232 25.65 -37.77 15.65
CA SER A 232 26.77 -38.69 15.80
C SER A 232 26.62 -39.63 17.03
N THR A 233 25.93 -39.15 18.09
CA THR A 233 25.71 -39.94 19.32
C THR A 233 24.42 -40.78 19.29
N HIS A 234 23.50 -40.51 18.35
CA HIS A 234 22.19 -41.17 18.25
C HIS A 234 22.01 -41.94 16.93
N ILE A 235 23.08 -42.51 16.37
CA ILE A 235 23.01 -43.35 15.17
C ILE A 235 22.13 -44.58 15.45
N GLY A 236 21.22 -44.89 14.52
CA GLY A 236 20.23 -45.95 14.63
C GLY A 236 18.98 -45.59 15.44
N GLN A 237 18.89 -44.36 15.94
CA GLN A 237 17.69 -43.89 16.63
C GLN A 237 16.83 -43.00 15.72
N PRO A 238 15.50 -42.96 15.96
CA PRO A 238 14.62 -42.08 15.23
C PRO A 238 14.81 -40.60 15.62
N MET A 239 14.62 -39.69 14.70
CA MET A 239 14.56 -38.26 14.87
C MET A 239 13.27 -37.78 14.20
N SER A 240 12.52 -36.89 14.86
CA SER A 240 11.27 -36.38 14.27
C SER A 240 11.38 -34.91 13.91
N ILE A 241 10.84 -34.59 12.75
CA ILE A 241 10.67 -33.21 12.24
C ILE A 241 9.24 -32.79 12.50
N VAL A 242 9.08 -31.68 13.21
CA VAL A 242 7.81 -31.16 13.68
C VAL A 242 7.64 -29.75 13.17
N VAL A 243 6.47 -29.43 12.64
CA VAL A 243 6.10 -28.07 12.24
C VAL A 243 4.78 -27.74 12.94
N ASP A 244 4.74 -26.60 13.62
CA ASP A 244 3.56 -26.16 14.39
C ASP A 244 3.02 -27.25 15.33
N LYS A 245 3.94 -27.90 16.08
CA LYS A 245 3.66 -29.00 17.01
C LYS A 245 3.10 -30.29 16.35
N ARG A 246 3.06 -30.37 15.04
CA ARG A 246 2.64 -31.54 14.29
C ARG A 246 3.83 -32.28 13.69
N VAL A 247 3.91 -33.56 13.90
CA VAL A 247 4.96 -34.41 13.30
C VAL A 247 4.76 -34.48 11.79
N ILE A 248 5.74 -34.00 11.03
CA ILE A 248 5.75 -34.08 9.56
C ILE A 248 6.43 -35.36 9.10
N SER A 249 7.55 -35.72 9.75
CA SER A 249 8.33 -36.89 9.40
C SER A 249 9.11 -37.41 10.59
N THR A 250 9.23 -38.74 10.68
CA THR A 250 10.14 -39.41 11.63
C THR A 250 11.08 -40.30 10.83
N ALA A 251 12.38 -40.00 10.88
CA ALA A 251 13.41 -40.69 10.12
C ALA A 251 14.50 -41.26 11.06
N GLU A 252 15.07 -42.40 10.69
CA GLU A 252 16.21 -42.99 11.38
C GLU A 252 17.50 -42.27 11.02
N ILE A 253 18.32 -41.94 12.01
CA ILE A 253 19.65 -41.35 11.85
C ILE A 253 20.62 -42.42 11.35
N ARG A 254 20.89 -42.50 10.06
CA ARG A 254 21.79 -43.50 9.48
C ARG A 254 23.26 -43.08 9.53
N ASN A 255 23.54 -41.82 9.41
CA ASN A 255 24.85 -41.22 9.40
C ASN A 255 24.83 -39.88 10.16
N PRO A 256 25.95 -39.42 10.71
CA PRO A 256 26.06 -38.10 11.29
C PRO A 256 25.73 -37.03 10.22
N ILE A 257 24.80 -36.14 10.57
CA ILE A 257 24.38 -35.04 9.68
C ILE A 257 25.05 -33.75 10.15
N ARG A 258 25.73 -33.05 9.24
CA ARG A 258 26.51 -31.88 9.64
C ARG A 258 25.73 -30.58 9.43
N ASP A 259 25.48 -30.22 8.19
CA ASP A 259 25.07 -28.86 7.79
C ASP A 259 23.81 -28.80 6.92
N SER A 260 23.37 -29.91 6.37
CA SER A 260 22.22 -29.96 5.47
C SER A 260 21.46 -31.29 5.59
N GLY A 261 20.15 -31.23 5.30
CA GLY A 261 19.25 -32.37 5.31
C GLY A 261 18.07 -32.18 4.40
N VAL A 262 17.19 -33.20 4.33
CA VAL A 262 15.94 -33.16 3.60
C VAL A 262 14.77 -33.55 4.50
N ILE A 263 13.64 -32.87 4.34
CA ILE A 263 12.37 -33.15 4.99
C ILE A 263 11.50 -33.91 3.98
N GLN A 264 11.17 -35.15 4.29
CA GLN A 264 10.31 -36.05 3.49
C GLN A 264 8.97 -36.23 4.20
N GLY A 265 8.00 -36.89 3.55
CA GLY A 265 6.72 -37.27 4.18
C GLY A 265 5.58 -36.28 3.92
N MET A 266 5.72 -35.33 2.99
CA MET A 266 4.66 -34.40 2.66
C MET A 266 4.26 -34.48 1.17
N PRO A 267 3.01 -34.10 0.81
CA PRO A 267 2.55 -34.01 -0.58
C PRO A 267 3.36 -32.97 -1.36
N ALA A 268 3.61 -33.23 -2.66
CA ALA A 268 4.42 -32.35 -3.51
C ALA A 268 3.88 -30.90 -3.64
N ASN A 269 2.57 -30.71 -3.51
CA ASN A 269 1.92 -29.39 -3.51
C ASN A 269 2.24 -28.55 -2.24
N GLU A 270 2.61 -29.18 -1.14
CA GLU A 270 2.93 -28.52 0.12
C GLU A 270 4.42 -28.19 0.26
N VAL A 271 5.29 -28.89 -0.49
CA VAL A 271 6.75 -28.72 -0.41
C VAL A 271 7.18 -27.30 -0.68
N ASN A 272 6.64 -26.66 -1.73
CA ASN A 272 6.99 -25.27 -2.09
C ASN A 272 6.54 -24.28 -1.01
N ALA A 273 5.34 -24.47 -0.48
CA ALA A 273 4.78 -23.61 0.57
C ALA A 273 5.61 -23.72 1.85
N LEU A 274 5.92 -24.94 2.32
CA LEU A 274 6.71 -25.15 3.50
C LEU A 274 8.16 -24.64 3.32
N ALA A 275 8.80 -24.89 2.19
CA ALA A 275 10.13 -24.38 1.91
C ALA A 275 10.17 -22.84 2.00
N LEU A 276 9.16 -22.16 1.42
CA LEU A 276 9.01 -20.72 1.47
C LEU A 276 8.81 -20.21 2.91
N GLN A 277 7.94 -20.85 3.67
CA GLN A 277 7.66 -20.48 5.06
C GLN A 277 8.90 -20.65 5.94
N LEU A 278 9.62 -21.76 5.81
CA LEU A 278 10.86 -22.00 6.56
C LEU A 278 11.97 -21.02 6.20
N LYS A 279 12.13 -20.73 4.91
CA LYS A 279 13.08 -19.71 4.42
C LYS A 279 12.78 -18.32 4.95
N SER A 280 11.51 -17.96 5.03
CA SER A 280 11.05 -16.66 5.53
C SER A 280 11.13 -16.55 7.05
N GLY A 281 11.16 -17.66 7.76
CA GLY A 281 11.19 -17.78 9.22
C GLY A 281 9.81 -17.89 9.86
N ALA A 282 9.80 -18.31 11.12
CA ALA A 282 8.59 -18.42 11.90
C ALA A 282 8.00 -17.05 12.26
N LEU A 283 6.69 -16.98 12.43
CA LEU A 283 6.02 -15.80 12.96
C LEU A 283 6.33 -15.66 14.46
N ALA A 284 6.62 -14.44 14.90
CA ALA A 284 6.89 -14.17 16.31
C ALA A 284 5.61 -14.28 17.17
N VAL A 285 4.43 -14.10 16.56
CA VAL A 285 3.12 -14.29 17.20
C VAL A 285 2.20 -15.00 16.20
N PRO A 286 1.41 -16.01 16.65
CA PRO A 286 0.39 -16.63 15.80
C PRO A 286 -0.63 -15.61 15.29
N LEU A 287 -1.14 -15.84 14.10
CA LEU A 287 -2.05 -14.93 13.44
C LEU A 287 -3.38 -15.62 13.11
N GLU A 288 -4.49 -14.90 13.31
CA GLU A 288 -5.82 -15.29 12.90
C GLU A 288 -6.33 -14.35 11.81
N VAL A 289 -7.02 -14.89 10.81
CA VAL A 289 -7.65 -14.11 9.75
C VAL A 289 -8.98 -13.56 10.26
N VAL A 290 -9.02 -12.27 10.54
CA VAL A 290 -10.25 -11.56 10.95
C VAL A 290 -11.11 -11.21 9.74
N GLN A 291 -10.47 -10.81 8.65
CA GLN A 291 -11.16 -10.41 7.44
C GLN A 291 -10.30 -10.76 6.23
N SER A 292 -10.95 -11.33 5.21
CA SER A 292 -10.38 -11.55 3.89
C SER A 292 -11.32 -11.00 2.84
N ARG A 293 -10.78 -10.20 1.90
CA ARG A 293 -11.52 -9.58 0.81
C ARG A 293 -10.74 -9.73 -0.49
N THR A 294 -11.35 -10.37 -1.46
CA THR A 294 -10.80 -10.47 -2.81
C THR A 294 -11.48 -9.46 -3.74
N VAL A 295 -10.68 -8.74 -4.50
CA VAL A 295 -11.13 -7.78 -5.53
C VAL A 295 -10.77 -8.36 -6.90
N GLY A 296 -11.77 -8.52 -7.77
CA GLY A 296 -11.55 -9.03 -9.12
C GLY A 296 -10.85 -7.98 -10.01
N PRO A 297 -9.88 -8.36 -10.85
CA PRO A 297 -9.13 -7.43 -11.70
C PRO A 297 -9.99 -6.71 -12.75
N THR A 298 -11.08 -7.32 -13.19
CA THR A 298 -12.00 -6.71 -14.16
C THR A 298 -12.72 -5.47 -13.63
N LEU A 299 -13.02 -5.42 -12.32
CA LEU A 299 -13.64 -4.27 -11.66
C LEU A 299 -12.68 -3.07 -11.62
N GLY A 300 -11.39 -3.31 -11.40
CA GLY A 300 -10.38 -2.28 -11.38
C GLY A 300 -10.19 -1.64 -12.76
N GLN A 301 -10.05 -2.46 -13.80
CA GLN A 301 -9.86 -1.98 -15.17
C GLN A 301 -11.03 -1.12 -15.67
N ASP A 302 -12.28 -1.59 -15.47
CA ASP A 302 -13.49 -0.82 -15.81
C ASP A 302 -13.57 0.53 -15.07
N SER A 303 -13.11 0.55 -13.80
CA SER A 303 -13.05 1.77 -12.99
C SER A 303 -11.99 2.74 -13.50
N ILE A 304 -10.83 2.26 -13.95
CA ILE A 304 -9.78 3.09 -14.56
C ILE A 304 -10.32 3.73 -15.83
N ASP A 305 -10.89 2.94 -16.75
CA ASP A 305 -11.39 3.43 -18.04
C ASP A 305 -12.46 4.51 -17.85
N LYS A 306 -13.41 4.28 -16.94
CA LYS A 306 -14.44 5.27 -16.60
C LYS A 306 -13.86 6.53 -15.97
N SER A 307 -12.84 6.39 -15.11
CA SER A 307 -12.19 7.53 -14.44
C SER A 307 -11.39 8.37 -15.43
N ILE A 308 -10.71 7.77 -16.41
CA ILE A 308 -9.98 8.47 -17.47
C ILE A 308 -10.97 9.28 -18.33
N VAL A 309 -12.09 8.66 -18.75
CA VAL A 309 -13.11 9.36 -19.52
C VAL A 309 -13.73 10.52 -18.73
N ALA A 310 -14.08 10.28 -17.46
CA ALA A 310 -14.64 11.33 -16.59
C ALA A 310 -13.65 12.49 -16.38
N GLY A 311 -12.37 12.17 -16.15
CA GLY A 311 -11.30 13.15 -15.99
C GLY A 311 -11.08 13.97 -17.27
N ALA A 312 -11.06 13.33 -18.43
CA ALA A 312 -10.91 14.01 -19.73
C ALA A 312 -12.08 14.94 -20.03
N VAL A 313 -13.32 14.49 -19.79
CA VAL A 313 -14.53 15.31 -19.97
C VAL A 313 -14.52 16.49 -19.00
N GLY A 314 -14.21 16.26 -17.72
CA GLY A 314 -14.10 17.30 -16.70
C GLY A 314 -13.05 18.35 -17.07
N LEU A 315 -11.86 17.91 -17.50
CA LEU A 315 -10.79 18.81 -17.95
C LEU A 315 -11.20 19.64 -19.18
N ALA A 316 -11.86 19.01 -20.16
CA ALA A 316 -12.34 19.69 -21.36
C ALA A 316 -13.40 20.76 -21.03
N LEU A 317 -14.34 20.47 -20.14
CA LEU A 317 -15.37 21.42 -19.69
C LEU A 317 -14.74 22.61 -18.96
N VAL A 318 -13.78 22.36 -18.06
CA VAL A 318 -13.04 23.40 -17.35
C VAL A 318 -12.23 24.25 -18.32
N ALA A 319 -11.52 23.65 -19.27
CA ALA A 319 -10.75 24.36 -20.29
C ALA A 319 -11.68 25.27 -21.15
N LEU A 320 -12.81 24.73 -21.58
CA LEU A 320 -13.82 25.48 -22.34
C LEU A 320 -14.35 26.67 -21.54
N PHE A 321 -14.72 26.46 -20.28
CA PHE A 321 -15.16 27.52 -19.38
C PHE A 321 -14.11 28.62 -19.24
N MET A 322 -12.85 28.25 -18.97
CA MET A 322 -11.76 29.21 -18.80
C MET A 322 -11.51 30.03 -20.07
N ILE A 323 -11.53 29.42 -21.26
CA ILE A 323 -11.33 30.08 -22.52
C ILE A 323 -12.49 31.06 -22.83
N LEU A 324 -13.75 30.65 -22.62
CA LEU A 324 -14.92 31.47 -22.90
C LEU A 324 -15.01 32.68 -21.95
N PHE A 325 -14.78 32.48 -20.62
CA PHE A 325 -14.97 33.55 -19.64
C PHE A 325 -13.77 34.48 -19.51
N TYR A 326 -12.52 33.94 -19.64
CA TYR A 326 -11.30 34.72 -19.42
C TYR A 326 -10.48 34.97 -20.69
N ARG A 327 -10.94 34.43 -21.83
CA ARG A 327 -10.31 34.65 -23.15
C ARG A 327 -8.82 34.31 -23.11
N VAL A 328 -7.92 35.29 -23.36
CA VAL A 328 -6.46 35.06 -23.44
C VAL A 328 -5.88 34.57 -22.09
N PRO A 329 -6.13 35.19 -20.93
CA PRO A 329 -5.76 34.61 -19.65
C PRO A 329 -6.26 33.18 -19.44
N GLY A 330 -7.49 32.88 -19.94
CA GLY A 330 -8.05 31.53 -19.92
C GLY A 330 -7.24 30.51 -20.71
N VAL A 331 -6.82 30.87 -21.94
CA VAL A 331 -5.93 30.01 -22.74
C VAL A 331 -4.60 29.75 -22.01
N LEU A 332 -3.99 30.80 -21.44
CA LEU A 332 -2.75 30.63 -20.67
C LEU A 332 -2.93 29.77 -19.40
N SER A 333 -4.10 29.87 -18.76
CA SER A 333 -4.47 29.02 -17.64
C SER A 333 -4.59 27.55 -18.06
N VAL A 334 -5.16 27.26 -19.22
CA VAL A 334 -5.24 25.88 -19.76
C VAL A 334 -3.84 25.34 -20.04
N VAL A 335 -2.95 26.15 -20.62
CA VAL A 335 -1.52 25.75 -20.78
C VAL A 335 -0.86 25.49 -19.43
N ALA A 336 -1.07 26.35 -18.44
CA ALA A 336 -0.54 26.16 -17.10
C ALA A 336 -1.12 24.90 -16.43
N LEU A 337 -2.37 24.55 -16.71
CA LEU A 337 -3.02 23.34 -16.23
C LEU A 337 -2.42 22.07 -16.87
N MET A 338 -2.07 22.12 -18.17
CA MET A 338 -1.35 21.00 -18.80
C MET A 338 0.04 20.80 -18.18
N VAL A 339 0.78 21.90 -17.94
CA VAL A 339 2.07 21.84 -17.23
C VAL A 339 1.90 21.29 -15.82
N TYR A 340 0.88 21.72 -15.10
CA TYR A 340 0.51 21.22 -13.78
C TYR A 340 0.27 19.71 -13.82
N SER A 341 -0.58 19.23 -14.74
CA SER A 341 -0.93 17.80 -14.85
C SER A 341 0.30 16.94 -15.14
N ALA A 342 1.17 17.38 -16.04
CA ALA A 342 2.42 16.67 -16.33
C ALA A 342 3.34 16.60 -15.10
N ILE A 343 3.52 17.71 -14.37
CA ILE A 343 4.36 17.73 -13.16
C ILE A 343 3.79 16.81 -12.08
N VAL A 344 2.47 16.83 -11.84
CA VAL A 344 1.84 15.98 -10.82
C VAL A 344 1.97 14.51 -11.16
N PHE A 345 1.73 14.14 -12.43
CA PHE A 345 1.83 12.75 -12.86
C PHE A 345 3.28 12.24 -12.79
N ALA A 346 4.25 13.06 -13.18
CA ALA A 346 5.66 12.76 -13.01
C ALA A 346 6.04 12.56 -11.53
N LEU A 347 5.48 13.38 -10.62
CA LEU A 347 5.71 13.22 -9.18
C LEU A 347 5.09 11.92 -8.64
N PHE A 348 3.94 11.48 -9.14
CA PHE A 348 3.34 10.19 -8.74
C PHE A 348 4.19 9.00 -9.16
N LYS A 349 4.95 9.12 -10.26
CA LYS A 349 5.92 8.09 -10.68
C LYS A 349 7.23 8.15 -9.89
N LEU A 350 7.72 9.35 -9.56
CA LEU A 350 8.99 9.54 -8.86
C LEU A 350 8.89 9.27 -7.35
N ILE A 351 7.75 9.60 -6.76
CA ILE A 351 7.44 9.27 -5.36
C ILE A 351 6.64 7.97 -5.44
N PRO A 352 7.01 6.88 -4.74
CA PRO A 352 6.28 5.61 -4.81
C PRO A 352 4.89 5.77 -4.15
N VAL A 353 3.97 6.42 -4.87
CA VAL A 353 2.58 6.62 -4.44
C VAL A 353 1.76 5.46 -4.98
N VAL A 354 1.16 4.68 -4.08
CA VAL A 354 0.18 3.66 -4.48
C VAL A 354 -1.08 4.38 -4.98
N LEU A 355 -1.30 4.32 -6.28
CA LEU A 355 -2.44 4.95 -6.93
C LEU A 355 -3.69 4.08 -6.73
N THR A 356 -4.63 4.57 -5.95
CA THR A 356 -5.95 3.96 -5.71
C THR A 356 -7.02 4.68 -6.51
N LEU A 357 -8.21 4.10 -6.64
CA LEU A 357 -9.36 4.76 -7.25
C LEU A 357 -9.68 6.09 -6.54
N ALA A 358 -9.60 6.12 -5.21
CA ALA A 358 -9.74 7.34 -4.43
C ALA A 358 -8.58 8.32 -4.69
N GLY A 359 -7.35 7.82 -4.93
CA GLY A 359 -6.20 8.63 -5.33
C GLY A 359 -6.42 9.31 -6.68
N ILE A 360 -7.01 8.62 -7.66
CA ILE A 360 -7.42 9.22 -8.94
C ILE A 360 -8.47 10.31 -8.71
N ALA A 361 -9.46 10.07 -7.86
CA ALA A 361 -10.45 11.08 -7.50
C ALA A 361 -9.81 12.31 -6.82
N GLY A 362 -8.82 12.10 -5.94
CA GLY A 362 -8.02 13.16 -5.31
C GLY A 362 -7.25 13.99 -6.34
N PHE A 363 -6.67 13.34 -7.35
CA PHE A 363 -6.00 14.02 -8.46
C PHE A 363 -6.99 14.86 -9.29
N ILE A 364 -8.13 14.32 -9.68
CA ILE A 364 -9.17 15.04 -10.41
C ILE A 364 -9.67 16.26 -9.60
N LEU A 365 -9.89 16.08 -8.31
CA LEU A 365 -10.27 17.17 -7.41
C LEU A 365 -9.20 18.27 -7.36
N SER A 366 -7.93 17.89 -7.31
CA SER A 366 -6.81 18.85 -7.28
C SER A 366 -6.71 19.68 -8.57
N ILE A 367 -7.11 19.13 -9.73
CA ILE A 367 -7.24 19.88 -10.99
C ILE A 367 -8.26 21.02 -10.82
N GLY A 368 -9.42 20.74 -10.22
CA GLY A 368 -10.44 21.76 -9.93
C GLY A 368 -9.89 22.90 -9.06
N MET A 369 -9.15 22.57 -8.01
CA MET A 369 -8.53 23.57 -7.12
C MET A 369 -7.40 24.36 -7.81
N ALA A 370 -6.66 23.73 -8.74
CA ALA A 370 -5.65 24.43 -9.52
C ALA A 370 -6.26 25.51 -10.41
N VAL A 371 -7.45 25.26 -10.95
CA VAL A 371 -8.20 26.23 -11.77
C VAL A 371 -8.80 27.33 -10.91
N ASP A 372 -9.31 27.02 -9.73
CA ASP A 372 -9.91 27.99 -8.79
C ASP A 372 -8.92 29.10 -8.43
N ALA A 373 -7.66 28.77 -8.18
CA ALA A 373 -6.61 29.75 -7.95
C ALA A 373 -6.46 30.74 -9.13
N ASN A 374 -6.50 30.23 -10.38
CA ASN A 374 -6.41 31.06 -11.57
C ASN A 374 -7.67 31.92 -11.76
N VAL A 375 -8.86 31.38 -11.48
CA VAL A 375 -10.13 32.12 -11.50
C VAL A 375 -10.08 33.31 -10.54
N LEU A 376 -9.63 33.10 -9.33
CA LEU A 376 -9.52 34.15 -8.31
C LEU A 376 -8.53 35.26 -8.74
N ILE A 377 -7.36 34.87 -9.27
CA ILE A 377 -6.37 35.83 -9.81
C ILE A 377 -6.98 36.66 -10.94
N PHE A 378 -7.63 36.00 -11.90
CA PHE A 378 -8.20 36.70 -13.06
C PHE A 378 -9.40 37.55 -12.70
N SER A 379 -10.20 37.17 -11.72
CA SER A 379 -11.30 38.00 -11.22
C SER A 379 -10.76 39.30 -10.59
N ARG A 380 -9.72 39.22 -9.78
CA ARG A 380 -9.05 40.40 -9.20
C ARG A 380 -8.37 41.25 -10.26
N MET A 381 -7.74 40.64 -11.24
CA MET A 381 -7.15 41.34 -12.37
C MET A 381 -8.21 42.10 -13.18
N LYS A 382 -9.39 41.50 -13.46
CA LYS A 382 -10.51 42.17 -14.14
C LYS A 382 -11.06 43.36 -13.34
N GLU A 383 -11.10 43.23 -12.01
CA GLU A 383 -11.51 44.32 -11.11
C GLU A 383 -10.54 45.51 -11.21
N GLU A 384 -9.25 45.28 -11.24
CA GLU A 384 -8.23 46.31 -11.39
C GLU A 384 -8.27 46.99 -12.77
N LEU A 385 -8.51 46.21 -13.83
CA LEU A 385 -8.71 46.76 -15.18
C LEU A 385 -9.94 47.67 -15.25
N ARG A 386 -11.07 47.27 -14.62
CA ARG A 386 -12.28 48.11 -14.54
C ARG A 386 -12.08 49.39 -13.74
N ARG A 387 -11.11 49.41 -12.83
CA ARG A 387 -10.69 50.63 -12.11
C ARG A 387 -9.82 51.56 -12.97
N GLY A 388 -9.49 51.17 -14.21
CA GLY A 388 -8.67 51.97 -15.13
C GLY A 388 -7.16 51.80 -14.95
N ASN A 389 -6.72 50.77 -14.21
CA ASN A 389 -5.31 50.48 -14.09
C ASN A 389 -4.75 49.85 -15.38
N PRO A 390 -3.54 50.26 -15.83
CA PRO A 390 -2.94 49.64 -17.02
C PRO A 390 -2.73 48.14 -16.82
N VAL A 391 -2.86 47.33 -17.89
CA VAL A 391 -2.85 45.85 -17.91
C VAL A 391 -1.69 45.29 -17.09
N ARG A 392 -0.49 45.85 -17.22
CA ARG A 392 0.68 45.38 -16.47
C ARG A 392 0.52 45.51 -14.95
N ARG A 393 -0.06 46.65 -14.50
CA ARG A 393 -0.30 46.88 -13.07
C ARG A 393 -1.46 46.01 -12.56
N ALA A 394 -2.51 45.86 -13.39
CA ALA A 394 -3.66 45.06 -13.04
C ALA A 394 -3.28 43.57 -12.84
N ILE A 395 -2.38 43.03 -13.68
CA ILE A 395 -1.86 41.67 -13.49
C ILE A 395 -1.13 41.55 -12.15
N GLU A 396 -0.15 42.42 -11.85
CA GLU A 396 0.61 42.34 -10.59
C GLU A 396 -0.31 42.48 -9.38
N ALA A 397 -1.21 43.46 -9.39
CA ALA A 397 -2.18 43.66 -8.32
C ALA A 397 -3.14 42.46 -8.15
N GLY A 398 -3.59 41.86 -9.27
CA GLY A 398 -4.43 40.67 -9.25
C GLY A 398 -3.76 39.51 -8.53
N PHE A 399 -2.48 39.24 -8.79
CA PHE A 399 -1.70 38.22 -8.07
C PHE A 399 -1.50 38.55 -6.60
N ASP A 400 -1.11 39.78 -6.28
CA ASP A 400 -0.80 40.20 -4.92
C ASP A 400 -2.06 40.21 -4.03
N HIS A 401 -3.23 40.60 -4.56
CA HIS A 401 -4.50 40.59 -3.83
C HIS A 401 -5.13 39.19 -3.72
N ALA A 402 -4.93 38.30 -4.69
CA ALA A 402 -5.46 36.95 -4.62
C ALA A 402 -4.61 36.00 -3.75
N TRP A 403 -3.30 36.29 -3.62
CA TRP A 403 -2.34 35.40 -2.98
C TRP A 403 -2.71 35.00 -1.53
N PRO A 404 -3.09 35.94 -0.62
CA PRO A 404 -3.43 35.53 0.75
C PRO A 404 -4.57 34.50 0.80
N SER A 405 -5.62 34.72 0.02
CA SER A 405 -6.78 33.82 -0.01
C SER A 405 -6.41 32.43 -0.58
N ILE A 406 -5.63 32.40 -1.68
CA ILE A 406 -5.16 31.16 -2.29
C ILE A 406 -4.28 30.38 -1.32
N ARG A 407 -3.34 31.04 -0.66
CA ARG A 407 -2.45 30.44 0.34
C ARG A 407 -3.24 29.84 1.48
N ASP A 408 -4.14 30.62 2.09
CA ASP A 408 -4.85 30.22 3.31
C ASP A 408 -5.80 29.05 3.04
N SER A 409 -6.52 29.07 1.91
CA SER A 409 -7.37 27.96 1.46
C SER A 409 -6.56 26.68 1.21
N ASN A 410 -5.48 26.76 0.44
CA ASN A 410 -4.67 25.60 0.10
C ASN A 410 -3.91 25.04 1.33
N VAL A 411 -3.40 25.90 2.22
CA VAL A 411 -2.77 25.46 3.48
C VAL A 411 -3.78 24.71 4.34
N SER A 412 -5.02 25.19 4.46
CA SER A 412 -6.09 24.48 5.19
C SER A 412 -6.34 23.08 4.59
N THR A 413 -6.42 22.97 3.26
CA THR A 413 -6.57 21.68 2.57
C THR A 413 -5.36 20.77 2.82
N MET A 414 -4.14 21.29 2.75
CA MET A 414 -2.93 20.53 3.03
C MET A 414 -2.89 19.98 4.47
N ILE A 415 -3.30 20.78 5.45
CA ILE A 415 -3.44 20.32 6.85
C ILE A 415 -4.46 19.18 6.94
N THR A 416 -5.61 19.30 6.28
CA THR A 416 -6.62 18.24 6.23
C THR A 416 -6.06 16.97 5.59
N CYS A 417 -5.29 17.08 4.51
CA CYS A 417 -4.63 15.92 3.88
C CYS A 417 -3.63 15.23 4.83
N VAL A 418 -2.84 15.99 5.59
CA VAL A 418 -1.91 15.43 6.58
C VAL A 418 -2.67 14.65 7.66
N ILE A 419 -3.77 15.21 8.17
CA ILE A 419 -4.61 14.55 9.18
C ILE A 419 -5.21 13.26 8.60
N LEU A 420 -5.76 13.30 7.38
CA LEU A 420 -6.34 12.14 6.71
C LEU A 420 -5.29 11.06 6.43
N TYR A 421 -4.09 11.43 5.99
CA TYR A 421 -3.00 10.50 5.77
C TYR A 421 -2.59 9.79 7.05
N TRP A 422 -2.48 10.51 8.15
CA TRP A 422 -2.13 9.95 9.46
C TRP A 422 -3.22 9.05 9.99
N PHE A 423 -4.49 9.46 9.85
CA PHE A 423 -5.65 8.65 10.20
C PHE A 423 -5.71 7.35 9.36
N GLY A 424 -5.53 7.44 8.04
CA GLY A 424 -5.48 6.28 7.15
C GLY A 424 -4.36 5.30 7.53
N ARG A 425 -3.19 5.83 7.90
CA ARG A 425 -2.07 5.01 8.37
C ARG A 425 -2.37 4.31 9.71
N TYR A 426 -3.02 5.00 10.63
CA TYR A 426 -3.39 4.42 11.92
C TYR A 426 -4.47 3.33 11.79
N THR A 427 -5.42 3.52 10.90
CA THR A 427 -6.53 2.57 10.67
C THR A 427 -6.21 1.50 9.64
N GLY A 428 -5.05 1.56 8.96
CA GLY A 428 -4.71 0.65 7.86
C GLY A 428 -5.55 0.84 6.60
N ALA A 429 -6.20 2.01 6.43
CA ALA A 429 -7.06 2.31 5.28
C ALA A 429 -6.23 2.92 4.13
N SER A 430 -5.68 2.07 3.25
CA SER A 430 -4.87 2.45 2.08
C SER A 430 -5.59 3.42 1.13
N ILE A 431 -6.90 3.25 0.97
CA ILE A 431 -7.74 4.12 0.14
C ILE A 431 -7.70 5.58 0.64
N ILE A 432 -7.80 5.79 1.96
CA ILE A 432 -7.74 7.13 2.57
C ILE A 432 -6.32 7.71 2.44
N GLN A 433 -5.28 6.90 2.63
CA GLN A 433 -3.89 7.32 2.46
C GLN A 433 -3.61 7.76 1.03
N GLY A 434 -4.02 6.95 0.04
CA GLY A 434 -3.86 7.26 -1.38
C GLY A 434 -4.54 8.58 -1.76
N PHE A 435 -5.81 8.77 -1.38
CA PHE A 435 -6.55 10.03 -1.59
C PHE A 435 -5.82 11.22 -0.97
N ALA A 436 -5.44 11.13 0.31
CA ALA A 436 -4.82 12.23 1.03
C ALA A 436 -3.46 12.63 0.43
N LEU A 437 -2.65 11.65 0.05
CA LEU A 437 -1.32 11.89 -0.52
C LEU A 437 -1.41 12.51 -1.92
N THR A 438 -2.25 11.97 -2.79
CA THR A 438 -2.42 12.50 -4.15
C THR A 438 -3.01 13.91 -4.13
N LEU A 439 -3.98 14.17 -3.25
CA LEU A 439 -4.56 15.49 -3.06
C LEU A 439 -3.52 16.48 -2.51
N PHE A 440 -2.71 16.09 -1.53
CA PHE A 440 -1.64 16.93 -0.97
C PHE A 440 -0.63 17.36 -2.04
N ILE A 441 -0.12 16.39 -2.82
CA ILE A 441 0.83 16.67 -3.92
C ILE A 441 0.18 17.59 -4.95
N GLY A 442 -1.07 17.29 -5.35
CA GLY A 442 -1.81 18.09 -6.31
C GLY A 442 -1.98 19.55 -5.85
N VAL A 443 -2.38 19.77 -4.59
CA VAL A 443 -2.53 21.12 -4.02
C VAL A 443 -1.19 21.85 -3.93
N ALA A 444 -0.12 21.20 -3.53
CA ALA A 444 1.20 21.82 -3.46
C ALA A 444 1.68 22.28 -4.84
N VAL A 445 1.53 21.42 -5.86
CA VAL A 445 1.90 21.75 -7.25
C VAL A 445 0.96 22.82 -7.85
N SER A 446 -0.33 22.82 -7.49
CA SER A 446 -1.28 23.82 -7.97
C SER A 446 -0.90 25.23 -7.53
N MET A 447 -0.47 25.41 -6.28
CA MET A 447 0.05 26.69 -5.76
C MET A 447 1.27 27.14 -6.56
N PHE A 448 2.21 26.23 -6.82
CA PHE A 448 3.38 26.52 -7.65
C PHE A 448 2.98 26.92 -9.06
N SER A 449 2.08 26.17 -9.70
CA SER A 449 1.61 26.42 -11.07
C SER A 449 0.89 27.77 -11.19
N ALA A 450 -0.05 28.08 -10.29
CA ALA A 450 -0.78 29.34 -10.32
C ALA A 450 0.15 30.55 -10.17
N ILE A 451 1.09 30.50 -9.22
CA ILE A 451 1.95 31.65 -8.90
C ILE A 451 3.11 31.78 -9.89
N THR A 452 3.74 30.66 -10.25
CA THR A 452 4.98 30.68 -11.03
C THR A 452 4.69 30.55 -12.51
N VAL A 453 3.92 29.51 -12.91
CA VAL A 453 3.69 29.22 -14.34
C VAL A 453 2.76 30.28 -14.94
N THR A 454 1.55 30.46 -14.38
CA THR A 454 0.55 31.40 -14.91
C THR A 454 1.06 32.84 -14.89
N ARG A 455 1.71 33.26 -13.79
CA ARG A 455 2.29 34.63 -13.71
C ARG A 455 3.39 34.86 -14.72
N THR A 456 4.25 33.87 -14.95
CA THR A 456 5.34 33.94 -15.94
C THR A 456 4.79 34.02 -17.37
N LEU A 457 3.83 33.18 -17.70
CA LEU A 457 3.18 33.16 -19.01
C LEU A 457 2.53 34.52 -19.32
N LEU A 458 1.77 35.10 -18.39
CA LEU A 458 1.14 36.41 -18.52
C LEU A 458 2.20 37.52 -18.68
N ARG A 459 3.27 37.52 -17.93
CA ARG A 459 4.36 38.49 -18.03
C ARG A 459 5.10 38.42 -19.37
N VAL A 460 5.39 37.22 -19.86
CA VAL A 460 6.06 37.01 -21.14
C VAL A 460 5.18 37.48 -22.30
N MET A 461 3.89 37.18 -22.23
CA MET A 461 2.92 37.64 -23.22
C MET A 461 2.89 39.17 -23.34
N LEU A 462 2.91 39.89 -22.21
CA LEU A 462 2.95 41.36 -22.19
C LEU A 462 4.24 41.93 -22.78
N THR A 463 5.39 41.30 -22.55
CA THR A 463 6.69 41.78 -23.05
C THR A 463 6.78 41.71 -24.57
N ARG A 464 6.02 40.83 -25.20
CA ARG A 464 5.98 40.67 -26.67
C ARG A 464 4.97 41.58 -27.37
N GLY A 465 4.18 42.38 -26.62
CA GLY A 465 3.31 43.41 -27.18
C GLY A 465 2.07 42.91 -27.95
N PHE A 466 1.69 41.64 -27.81
CA PHE A 466 0.64 41.04 -28.62
C PHE A 466 -0.79 41.51 -28.28
N PHE A 467 -1.05 41.97 -27.04
CA PHE A 467 -2.42 42.26 -26.60
C PHE A 467 -2.49 43.53 -25.75
N HIS A 468 -2.73 44.67 -26.36
CA HIS A 468 -2.88 45.95 -25.66
C HIS A 468 -4.33 46.32 -25.33
N ASN A 469 -5.32 45.63 -25.94
CA ASN A 469 -6.73 45.93 -25.76
C ASN A 469 -7.29 45.15 -24.55
N GLU A 470 -7.98 45.84 -23.64
CA GLU A 470 -8.64 45.29 -22.46
C GLU A 470 -9.68 44.20 -22.79
N TRP A 471 -10.24 44.23 -24.01
CA TRP A 471 -11.17 43.22 -24.52
C TRP A 471 -10.56 41.79 -24.44
N TRP A 472 -9.28 41.64 -24.74
CA TRP A 472 -8.60 40.33 -24.66
C TRP A 472 -8.53 39.75 -23.25
N PHE A 473 -8.70 40.61 -22.23
CA PHE A 473 -8.72 40.22 -20.80
C PHE A 473 -10.16 40.07 -20.27
N GLY A 474 -11.17 40.09 -21.17
CA GLY A 474 -12.57 39.89 -20.81
C GLY A 474 -13.19 41.06 -20.09
N VAL A 475 -12.66 42.29 -20.31
CA VAL A 475 -13.27 43.53 -19.89
C VAL A 475 -13.87 44.19 -21.15
N GLU A 476 -15.16 44.46 -21.10
CA GLU A 476 -15.80 45.31 -22.12
C GLU A 476 -15.41 46.74 -21.81
N SER A 477 -14.82 47.44 -22.81
CA SER A 477 -14.52 48.88 -22.71
C SER A 477 -15.85 49.60 -22.45
N ALA A 478 -15.98 50.19 -21.25
CA ALA A 478 -17.13 51.08 -21.04
C ALA A 478 -17.10 52.18 -22.11
N PRO A 479 -18.23 52.48 -22.76
CA PRO A 479 -18.27 53.59 -23.70
C PRO A 479 -17.79 54.83 -22.95
N ILE A 480 -16.73 55.48 -23.45
CA ILE A 480 -16.24 56.75 -22.94
C ILE A 480 -17.45 57.68 -22.96
N PRO A 481 -17.92 58.18 -21.80
CA PRO A 481 -19.02 59.13 -21.83
C PRO A 481 -18.52 60.31 -22.68
N PRO A 482 -19.35 60.81 -23.65
CA PRO A 482 -18.97 61.92 -24.50
C PRO A 482 -18.55 63.04 -23.55
N ALA A 483 -17.35 63.61 -23.80
CA ALA A 483 -16.80 64.72 -23.01
C ALA A 483 -17.89 65.78 -22.89
N GLY A 484 -18.53 65.82 -21.71
CA GLY A 484 -19.61 66.75 -21.43
C GLY A 484 -19.09 68.15 -21.68
N ARG A 485 -19.74 68.82 -22.57
CA ARG A 485 -19.61 70.27 -22.75
C ARG A 485 -19.47 70.90 -21.36
N ALA A 486 -18.32 71.49 -21.11
CA ALA A 486 -18.18 72.40 -20.01
C ALA A 486 -19.30 73.45 -20.12
N ALA A 487 -20.32 73.33 -19.27
CA ALA A 487 -21.30 74.37 -19.12
C ALA A 487 -20.60 75.60 -18.59
N SER A 488 -20.33 76.51 -19.47
CA SER A 488 -20.06 77.92 -19.13
C SER A 488 -21.20 78.45 -18.26
N ARG A 489 -20.95 78.68 -17.01
CA ARG A 489 -21.57 79.74 -16.22
C ARG A 489 -20.60 80.23 -15.15
#